data_2ac7912515a17c02edbb49f146b6a429
#
_entry.id   2ac7912515a17c02edbb49f146b6a429
#
_cell.length_a   1.000
_cell.length_b   1.000
_cell.length_c   1.000
_cell.angle_alpha   90.00
_cell.angle_beta   90.00
_cell.angle_gamma   90.00
#
_symmetry.space_group_name_H-M   'P 1'
#
loop_
_entity.id
_entity.type
_entity.pdbx_description
1 polymer ?
#
loop_
_entity_poly.entity_id
_entity_poly.type
_entity_poly.pdbx_seq_one_letter_code
_entity_poly.pdbx_strand_id
1 'polypeptide(L)'
;MTPSELKDLIDRYLKNNVTEQERKLVDNWYQSYESSNHSLSAEKETQLSEEIYGYVQKHLHPAPAKIRRISINRRYAAAAAAILLVSAALFSRKKAPERQANETFTTISTGTGQLKKLDLPDGSKIWLNAQTSIRVSKTFESHTNRNIYLDEGEAFFEVRKNPARPFLVITKSITTRVLGTSFNVKAYRQLNSATVTVRTGRVQVNDKQKKLAVLLPNQKMTYSTREHTGYVSTYNAENSRKWAEGKTVLNHASFNELALAIHNVYGIKLISKNKLTYTYQYNIIISPLRTVDETLKIVCSIHQNSFRRKNNEVIIY
;
A
#
# COMPACT_ATOMS: atom_id res chain seq x y z
N MET A 1 -3.69 15.86 57.99
CA MET A 1 -3.21 14.58 57.50
C MET A 1 -1.88 14.31 58.15
N THR A 2 -1.73 13.21 58.86
CA THR A 2 -0.47 12.81 59.51
C THR A 2 0.52 12.29 58.47
N PRO A 3 1.84 12.29 58.74
CA PRO A 3 2.83 11.75 57.81
C PRO A 3 2.57 10.28 57.40
N SER A 4 1.98 9.50 58.33
CA SER A 4 1.59 8.11 58.07
C SER A 4 0.44 7.98 57.12
N GLU A 5 -0.60 8.82 57.23
CA GLU A 5 -1.75 8.86 56.35
C GLU A 5 -1.41 9.30 54.91
N LEU A 6 -0.47 10.27 54.82
CA LEU A 6 0.04 10.74 53.53
C LEU A 6 0.82 9.63 52.81
N LYS A 7 1.65 8.88 53.54
CA LYS A 7 2.41 7.77 52.97
C LYS A 7 1.47 6.65 52.41
N ASP A 8 0.45 6.29 53.19
CA ASP A 8 -0.55 5.30 52.73
C ASP A 8 -1.33 5.77 51.51
N LEU A 9 -1.69 7.06 51.47
CA LEU A 9 -2.37 7.64 50.33
C LEU A 9 -1.49 7.64 49.08
N ILE A 10 -0.20 7.96 49.17
CA ILE A 10 0.76 7.91 48.07
C ILE A 10 0.95 6.47 47.60
N ASP A 11 1.09 5.48 48.50
CA ASP A 11 1.21 4.07 48.10
C ASP A 11 -0.02 3.54 47.36
N ARG A 12 -1.23 3.97 47.76
CA ARG A 12 -2.48 3.64 47.04
C ARG A 12 -2.58 4.37 45.70
N TYR A 13 -2.10 5.62 45.61
CA TYR A 13 -2.06 6.40 44.36
C TYR A 13 -1.14 5.71 43.32
N LEU A 14 0.05 5.29 43.73
CA LEU A 14 1.00 4.58 42.84
C LEU A 14 0.46 3.24 42.35
N LYS A 15 -0.39 2.59 43.13
CA LYS A 15 -1.08 1.32 42.77
C LYS A 15 -2.40 1.54 42.01
N ASN A 16 -2.70 2.79 41.64
CA ASN A 16 -3.94 3.20 40.97
C ASN A 16 -5.23 2.81 41.72
N ASN A 17 -5.17 2.75 43.06
CA ASN A 17 -6.24 2.33 43.95
C ASN A 17 -6.67 3.49 44.89
N VAL A 18 -7.08 4.62 44.29
CA VAL A 18 -7.54 5.82 44.98
C VAL A 18 -8.83 6.35 44.34
N THR A 19 -9.65 7.03 45.13
CA THR A 19 -10.85 7.71 44.64
C THR A 19 -10.46 8.97 43.83
N GLU A 20 -11.38 9.50 43.02
CA GLU A 20 -11.17 10.73 42.24
C GLU A 20 -10.85 11.95 43.10
N GLN A 21 -11.44 12.01 44.31
CA GLN A 21 -11.17 13.09 45.28
C GLN A 21 -9.76 12.95 45.89
N GLU A 22 -9.34 11.74 46.23
CA GLU A 22 -7.99 11.45 46.75
C GLU A 22 -6.92 11.71 45.68
N ARG A 23 -7.21 11.38 44.41
CA ARG A 23 -6.33 11.67 43.28
C ARG A 23 -6.08 13.17 43.14
N LYS A 24 -7.12 14.00 43.14
CA LYS A 24 -7.02 15.46 43.08
C LYS A 24 -6.23 16.04 44.25
N LEU A 25 -6.34 15.44 45.44
CA LEU A 25 -5.56 15.86 46.60
C LEU A 25 -4.08 15.65 46.42
N VAL A 26 -3.67 14.49 45.89
CA VAL A 26 -2.27 14.16 45.61
C VAL A 26 -1.72 15.03 44.46
N ASP A 27 -2.48 15.22 43.38
CA ASP A 27 -2.08 16.05 42.25
C ASP A 27 -1.89 17.51 42.65
N ASN A 28 -2.81 18.07 43.44
CA ASN A 28 -2.72 19.44 43.96
C ASN A 28 -1.52 19.61 44.95
N TRP A 29 -1.25 18.60 45.78
CA TRP A 29 -0.11 18.59 46.66
C TRP A 29 1.20 18.58 45.88
N TYR A 30 1.27 17.73 44.82
CA TYR A 30 2.46 17.66 43.96
C TYR A 30 2.72 18.98 43.25
N GLN A 31 1.68 19.58 42.66
CA GLN A 31 1.79 20.90 42.01
C GLN A 31 2.18 22.02 42.97
N SER A 32 1.70 21.99 44.22
CA SER A 32 2.10 22.97 45.23
C SER A 32 3.57 22.83 45.68
N TYR A 33 4.10 21.61 45.60
CA TYR A 33 5.50 21.31 45.89
C TYR A 33 6.44 21.77 44.77
N GLU A 34 6.05 21.62 43.54
CA GLU A 34 6.79 22.06 42.34
C GLU A 34 6.93 23.61 42.28
N SER A 35 5.94 24.32 42.80
CA SER A 35 5.93 25.79 42.83
C SER A 35 6.68 26.41 44.00
N SER A 36 7.05 25.64 45.00
CA SER A 36 7.81 26.13 46.17
C SER A 36 9.30 25.81 46.00
N ASN A 37 10.09 26.84 45.67
CA ASN A 37 11.55 26.83 45.53
C ASN A 37 12.21 26.60 46.89
N HIS A 38 12.16 25.40 47.47
CA HIS A 38 12.85 25.01 48.66
C HIS A 38 14.19 24.37 48.28
N SER A 39 15.24 25.20 48.17
CA SER A 39 16.62 24.70 48.15
C SER A 39 16.92 24.12 49.53
N LEU A 40 17.09 22.82 49.62
CA LEU A 40 17.68 22.17 50.81
C LEU A 40 19.08 22.71 50.98
N SER A 41 19.49 22.97 52.26
CA SER A 41 20.89 23.34 52.50
C SER A 41 21.81 22.18 52.06
N ALA A 42 22.97 22.50 51.49
CA ALA A 42 23.94 21.52 50.97
C ALA A 42 24.26 20.38 51.94
N GLU A 43 24.26 20.66 53.25
CA GLU A 43 24.48 19.67 54.32
C GLU A 43 23.33 18.66 54.42
N LYS A 44 22.05 19.09 54.27
CA LYS A 44 20.91 18.20 54.31
C LYS A 44 20.80 17.34 53.03
N GLU A 45 21.21 17.88 51.91
CA GLU A 45 21.24 17.16 50.63
C GLU A 45 22.28 16.05 50.66
N THR A 46 23.47 16.28 51.25
CA THR A 46 24.52 15.28 51.42
C THR A 46 24.09 14.18 52.41
N GLN A 47 23.48 14.54 53.54
CA GLN A 47 22.98 13.55 54.51
C GLN A 47 21.87 12.65 53.89
N LEU A 48 20.92 13.25 53.16
CA LEU A 48 19.85 12.51 52.54
C LEU A 48 20.37 11.58 51.43
N SER A 49 21.38 12.02 50.67
CA SER A 49 21.99 11.20 49.61
C SER A 49 22.77 10.01 50.21
N GLU A 50 23.47 10.16 51.31
CA GLU A 50 24.15 9.07 52.01
C GLU A 50 23.15 8.06 52.62
N GLU A 51 22.05 8.53 53.16
CA GLU A 51 21.01 7.69 53.74
C GLU A 51 20.30 6.86 52.68
N ILE A 52 19.98 7.49 51.54
CA ILE A 52 19.40 6.81 50.35
C ILE A 52 20.42 5.82 49.79
N TYR A 53 21.67 6.17 49.63
CA TYR A 53 22.70 5.29 49.09
C TYR A 53 22.93 4.06 50.02
N GLY A 54 22.92 4.26 51.33
CA GLY A 54 22.98 3.18 52.31
C GLY A 54 21.79 2.23 52.28
N TYR A 55 20.58 2.79 52.10
CA TYR A 55 19.35 2.00 51.94
C TYR A 55 19.35 1.17 50.64
N VAL A 56 19.76 1.77 49.55
CA VAL A 56 19.83 1.13 48.22
C VAL A 56 20.88 0.01 48.21
N GLN A 57 22.08 0.22 48.79
CA GLN A 57 23.09 -0.82 48.88
C GLN A 57 22.63 -2.01 49.74
N LYS A 58 21.92 -1.75 50.83
CA LYS A 58 21.44 -2.79 51.75
C LYS A 58 20.34 -3.68 51.14
N HIS A 59 19.62 -3.15 50.15
CA HIS A 59 18.51 -3.87 49.50
C HIS A 59 18.84 -4.39 48.09
N LEU A 60 19.97 -3.93 47.48
CA LEU A 60 20.38 -4.40 46.14
C LEU A 60 21.39 -5.56 46.17
N HIS A 61 21.87 -5.98 47.38
CA HIS A 61 22.60 -7.23 47.47
C HIS A 61 21.69 -8.37 47.92
N PRO A 62 21.06 -9.11 47.00
CA PRO A 62 20.41 -10.34 47.36
C PRO A 62 21.52 -11.28 47.89
N ALA A 63 21.33 -11.81 49.10
CA ALA A 63 22.19 -12.85 49.63
C ALA A 63 22.38 -13.95 48.57
N PRO A 64 23.60 -14.51 48.42
CA PRO A 64 23.84 -15.51 47.40
C PRO A 64 22.87 -16.66 47.57
N ALA A 65 21.95 -16.84 46.61
CA ALA A 65 21.03 -17.95 46.60
C ALA A 65 21.85 -19.22 46.61
N LYS A 66 21.63 -20.06 47.65
CA LYS A 66 22.23 -21.40 47.70
C LYS A 66 21.73 -22.16 46.46
N ILE A 67 22.62 -22.31 45.48
CA ILE A 67 22.39 -23.11 44.30
C ILE A 67 22.21 -24.57 44.75
N ARG A 68 20.98 -25.01 44.89
CA ARG A 68 20.67 -26.41 45.17
C ARG A 68 20.98 -27.16 43.86
N ARG A 69 22.13 -27.87 43.85
CA ARG A 69 22.50 -28.75 42.74
C ARG A 69 21.42 -29.82 42.65
N ILE A 70 20.50 -29.65 41.70
CA ILE A 70 19.54 -30.69 41.34
C ILE A 70 20.33 -31.78 40.61
N SER A 71 20.52 -32.94 41.22
CA SER A 71 21.10 -34.10 40.56
C SER A 71 20.06 -34.60 39.55
N ILE A 72 20.14 -34.12 38.32
CA ILE A 72 19.29 -34.60 37.22
C ILE A 72 19.76 -36.01 36.93
N ASN A 73 18.90 -37.00 37.25
CA ASN A 73 19.16 -38.38 36.95
C ASN A 73 19.39 -38.53 35.43
N ARG A 74 20.53 -39.08 35.01
CA ARG A 74 20.94 -39.17 33.58
C ARG A 74 19.84 -39.69 32.64
N ARG A 75 18.90 -40.49 33.19
CA ARG A 75 17.74 -41.00 32.43
C ARG A 75 16.75 -39.88 32.05
N TYR A 76 16.52 -38.89 32.89
CA TYR A 76 15.64 -37.76 32.57
C TYR A 76 16.30 -36.74 31.64
N ALA A 77 17.62 -36.58 31.74
CA ALA A 77 18.38 -35.75 30.79
C ALA A 77 18.34 -36.31 29.36
N ALA A 78 18.47 -37.63 29.23
CA ALA A 78 18.33 -38.32 27.93
C ALA A 78 16.91 -38.18 27.34
N ALA A 79 15.87 -38.30 28.18
CA ALA A 79 14.49 -38.12 27.74
C ALA A 79 14.17 -36.70 27.32
N ALA A 80 14.67 -35.68 28.05
CA ALA A 80 14.55 -34.26 27.68
C ALA A 80 15.26 -33.92 26.36
N ALA A 81 16.46 -34.47 26.16
CA ALA A 81 17.21 -34.33 24.90
C ALA A 81 16.47 -34.98 23.70
N ALA A 82 15.88 -36.18 23.92
CA ALA A 82 15.08 -36.82 22.89
C ALA A 82 13.82 -36.01 22.52
N ILE A 83 13.12 -35.41 23.52
CA ILE A 83 11.95 -34.56 23.29
C ILE A 83 12.36 -33.28 22.53
N LEU A 84 13.50 -32.67 22.88
CA LEU A 84 14.02 -31.52 22.17
C LEU A 84 14.41 -31.83 20.73
N LEU A 85 15.03 -32.98 20.46
CA LEU A 85 15.38 -33.41 19.11
C LEU A 85 14.13 -33.75 18.27
N VAL A 86 13.12 -34.39 18.88
CA VAL A 86 11.85 -34.67 18.20
C VAL A 86 11.07 -33.39 17.94
N SER A 87 11.04 -32.46 18.88
CA SER A 87 10.39 -31.16 18.69
C SER A 87 11.11 -30.31 17.64
N ALA A 88 12.45 -30.30 17.63
CA ALA A 88 13.27 -29.64 16.60
C ALA A 88 13.05 -30.28 15.21
N ALA A 89 12.96 -31.61 15.12
CA ALA A 89 12.67 -32.33 13.90
C ALA A 89 11.24 -32.05 13.39
N LEU A 90 10.26 -31.98 14.29
CA LEU A 90 8.87 -31.61 13.95
C LEU A 90 8.74 -30.12 13.55
N PHE A 91 9.50 -29.23 14.18
CA PHE A 91 9.56 -27.81 13.81
C PHE A 91 10.26 -27.58 12.47
N SER A 92 11.33 -28.37 12.19
CA SER A 92 12.04 -28.34 10.91
C SER A 92 11.21 -28.89 9.74
N ARG A 93 10.29 -29.83 10.01
CA ARG A 93 9.36 -30.34 9.00
C ARG A 93 8.30 -29.32 8.55
N LYS A 94 8.04 -28.25 9.34
CA LYS A 94 7.01 -27.25 9.01
C LYS A 94 7.45 -26.18 7.99
N LYS A 95 8.71 -26.21 7.56
CA LYS A 95 9.19 -25.35 6.46
C LYS A 95 10.07 -26.16 5.53
N ALA A 96 9.50 -27.11 4.82
CA ALA A 96 10.06 -27.42 3.51
C ALA A 96 10.02 -26.11 2.72
N PRO A 97 11.15 -25.61 2.16
CA PRO A 97 11.07 -24.50 1.23
C PRO A 97 10.08 -24.96 0.16
N GLU A 98 8.97 -24.23 0.02
CA GLU A 98 8.12 -24.35 -1.14
C GLU A 98 9.08 -24.26 -2.32
N ARG A 99 9.38 -25.40 -2.96
CA ARG A 99 10.10 -25.43 -4.22
C ARG A 99 9.34 -24.41 -5.05
N GLN A 100 9.98 -23.28 -5.34
CA GLN A 100 9.51 -22.38 -6.39
C GLN A 100 9.53 -23.23 -7.66
N ALA A 101 8.45 -24.00 -7.84
CA ALA A 101 8.17 -24.59 -9.12
C ALA A 101 8.24 -23.42 -10.09
N ASN A 102 9.07 -23.51 -11.11
CA ASN A 102 9.19 -22.48 -12.13
C ASN A 102 7.78 -22.18 -12.63
N GLU A 103 7.20 -21.10 -12.07
CA GLU A 103 5.83 -20.74 -12.35
C GLU A 103 5.76 -20.38 -13.82
N THR A 104 5.07 -21.21 -14.59
CA THR A 104 4.92 -20.99 -16.02
C THR A 104 3.75 -20.06 -16.27
N PHE A 105 3.98 -19.05 -17.12
CA PHE A 105 2.99 -18.04 -17.45
C PHE A 105 2.54 -18.15 -18.90
N THR A 106 1.30 -17.82 -19.14
CA THR A 106 0.78 -17.47 -20.47
C THR A 106 0.82 -15.96 -20.59
N THR A 107 1.56 -15.43 -21.56
CA THR A 107 1.59 -14.00 -21.88
C THR A 107 0.54 -13.71 -22.94
N ILE A 108 -0.27 -12.69 -22.72
CA ILE A 108 -1.32 -12.22 -23.61
C ILE A 108 -1.11 -10.75 -23.84
N SER A 109 -1.00 -10.34 -25.12
CA SER A 109 -0.73 -8.96 -25.50
C SER A 109 -1.72 -8.47 -26.56
N THR A 110 -1.82 -7.15 -26.64
CA THR A 110 -2.58 -6.40 -27.66
C THR A 110 -1.65 -5.42 -28.37
N GLY A 111 -1.87 -5.23 -29.67
CA GLY A 111 -1.21 -4.21 -30.48
C GLY A 111 -1.93 -2.87 -30.46
N THR A 112 -1.49 -1.96 -31.32
CA THR A 112 -2.15 -0.66 -31.57
C THR A 112 -3.55 -0.86 -32.12
N GLY A 113 -4.52 -0.11 -31.58
CA GLY A 113 -5.94 -0.21 -31.95
C GLY A 113 -6.62 -1.54 -31.59
N GLN A 114 -5.90 -2.48 -31.00
CA GLN A 114 -6.41 -3.80 -30.66
C GLN A 114 -6.97 -3.82 -29.23
N LEU A 115 -8.20 -4.30 -29.11
CA LEU A 115 -8.84 -4.61 -27.83
C LEU A 115 -9.01 -6.13 -27.72
N LYS A 116 -8.88 -6.67 -26.51
CA LYS A 116 -9.07 -8.11 -26.27
C LYS A 116 -9.84 -8.34 -24.99
N LYS A 117 -10.78 -9.27 -25.03
CA LYS A 117 -11.48 -9.77 -23.84
C LYS A 117 -10.98 -11.17 -23.50
N LEU A 118 -10.83 -11.44 -22.23
CA LEU A 118 -10.43 -12.73 -21.69
C LEU A 118 -11.42 -13.14 -20.60
N ASP A 119 -11.82 -14.39 -20.63
CA ASP A 119 -12.55 -15.04 -19.55
C ASP A 119 -11.58 -15.94 -18.79
N LEU A 120 -11.49 -15.75 -17.47
CA LEU A 120 -10.61 -16.54 -16.60
C LEU A 120 -11.34 -17.78 -16.08
N PRO A 121 -10.61 -18.83 -15.67
CA PRO A 121 -11.21 -20.07 -15.15
C PRO A 121 -12.10 -19.87 -13.94
N ASP A 122 -11.79 -18.87 -13.08
CA ASP A 122 -12.58 -18.52 -11.89
C ASP A 122 -13.88 -17.77 -12.20
N GLY A 123 -14.17 -17.51 -13.49
CA GLY A 123 -15.32 -16.73 -13.99
C GLY A 123 -15.12 -15.22 -13.95
N SER A 124 -13.93 -14.72 -13.59
CA SER A 124 -13.58 -13.31 -13.75
C SER A 124 -13.33 -12.98 -15.22
N LYS A 125 -13.52 -11.70 -15.58
CA LYS A 125 -13.34 -11.20 -16.95
C LYS A 125 -12.33 -10.06 -16.96
N ILE A 126 -11.49 -10.04 -17.99
CA ILE A 126 -10.50 -8.98 -18.21
C ILE A 126 -10.68 -8.43 -19.62
N TRP A 127 -10.76 -7.11 -19.76
CA TRP A 127 -10.63 -6.42 -21.04
C TRP A 127 -9.25 -5.76 -21.09
N LEU A 128 -8.53 -5.98 -22.15
CA LEU A 128 -7.20 -5.38 -22.42
C LEU A 128 -7.37 -4.26 -23.44
N ASN A 129 -6.86 -3.10 -23.10
CA ASN A 129 -6.77 -1.97 -24.02
C ASN A 129 -5.60 -2.16 -25.00
N ALA A 130 -5.44 -1.28 -25.98
CA ALA A 130 -4.33 -1.29 -26.91
C ALA A 130 -2.98 -1.20 -26.18
N GLN A 131 -1.92 -1.79 -26.77
CA GLN A 131 -0.56 -1.78 -26.23
C GLN A 131 -0.49 -2.31 -24.77
N THR A 132 -1.23 -3.38 -24.48
CA THR A 132 -1.30 -3.99 -23.15
C THR A 132 -0.71 -5.38 -23.17
N SER A 133 0.09 -5.69 -22.13
CA SER A 133 0.67 -7.03 -21.92
C SER A 133 0.38 -7.50 -20.50
N ILE A 134 -0.22 -8.68 -20.38
CA ILE A 134 -0.44 -9.35 -19.11
C ILE A 134 0.17 -10.74 -19.11
N ARG A 135 0.50 -11.23 -17.90
CA ARG A 135 0.87 -12.63 -17.67
C ARG A 135 -0.09 -13.26 -16.67
N VAL A 136 -0.57 -14.43 -17.02
CA VAL A 136 -1.47 -15.26 -16.20
C VAL A 136 -0.74 -16.58 -15.90
N SER A 137 -0.67 -16.97 -14.62
CA SER A 137 -0.09 -18.26 -14.25
C SER A 137 -0.89 -19.41 -14.88
N LYS A 138 -0.21 -20.41 -15.40
CA LYS A 138 -0.87 -21.65 -15.87
C LYS A 138 -1.51 -22.44 -14.72
N THR A 139 -1.05 -22.20 -13.49
CA THR A 139 -1.59 -22.79 -12.25
C THR A 139 -2.47 -21.80 -11.49
N PHE A 140 -3.12 -20.87 -12.19
CA PHE A 140 -3.96 -19.80 -11.62
C PHE A 140 -4.98 -20.29 -10.58
N GLU A 141 -5.56 -21.48 -10.78
CA GLU A 141 -6.55 -22.05 -9.87
C GLU A 141 -5.94 -22.68 -8.61
N SER A 142 -4.69 -23.10 -8.65
CA SER A 142 -4.04 -23.86 -7.58
C SER A 142 -3.41 -22.98 -6.50
N HIS A 143 -3.29 -21.67 -6.73
CA HIS A 143 -2.67 -20.74 -5.78
C HIS A 143 -3.66 -20.20 -4.75
N THR A 144 -3.14 -19.83 -3.58
CA THR A 144 -3.90 -19.15 -2.51
C THR A 144 -4.45 -17.79 -2.96
N ASN A 145 -3.76 -17.11 -3.87
CA ASN A 145 -4.19 -15.87 -4.48
C ASN A 145 -4.39 -16.06 -5.99
N ARG A 146 -5.26 -15.24 -6.58
CA ARG A 146 -5.50 -15.16 -8.01
C ARG A 146 -4.65 -14.03 -8.61
N ASN A 147 -3.45 -14.33 -9.04
CA ASN A 147 -2.47 -13.33 -9.47
C ASN A 147 -2.54 -13.08 -10.98
N ILE A 148 -2.64 -11.82 -11.37
CA ILE A 148 -2.46 -11.31 -12.74
C ILE A 148 -1.33 -10.30 -12.71
N TYR A 149 -0.38 -10.45 -13.60
CA TYR A 149 0.72 -9.50 -13.79
C TYR A 149 0.39 -8.61 -14.98
N LEU A 150 0.17 -7.33 -14.74
CA LEU A 150 0.03 -6.30 -15.77
C LEU A 150 1.40 -5.67 -16.00
N ASP A 151 2.15 -6.20 -16.97
CA ASP A 151 3.52 -5.77 -17.25
C ASP A 151 3.56 -4.37 -17.86
N GLU A 152 2.54 -4.04 -18.67
CA GLU A 152 2.35 -2.73 -19.31
C GLU A 152 0.92 -2.61 -19.84
N GLY A 153 0.41 -1.37 -19.89
CA GLY A 153 -0.84 -1.08 -20.56
C GLY A 153 -1.99 -0.69 -19.63
N GLU A 154 -3.21 -0.96 -20.09
CA GLU A 154 -4.45 -0.67 -19.36
C GLU A 154 -5.41 -1.86 -19.48
N ALA A 155 -5.95 -2.28 -18.34
CA ALA A 155 -6.90 -3.37 -18.26
C ALA A 155 -8.06 -3.05 -17.32
N PHE A 156 -9.26 -3.44 -17.73
CA PHE A 156 -10.46 -3.42 -16.91
C PHE A 156 -10.79 -4.83 -16.44
N PHE A 157 -11.07 -4.96 -15.14
CA PHE A 157 -11.31 -6.23 -14.47
C PHE A 157 -12.74 -6.28 -13.92
N GLU A 158 -13.46 -7.34 -14.21
CA GLU A 158 -14.68 -7.75 -13.49
C GLU A 158 -14.37 -9.03 -12.74
N VAL A 159 -14.07 -8.89 -11.46
CA VAL A 159 -13.59 -10.01 -10.63
C VAL A 159 -14.75 -10.67 -9.91
N ARG A 160 -14.90 -11.99 -10.11
CA ARG A 160 -15.87 -12.81 -9.37
C ARG A 160 -15.56 -12.78 -7.86
N LYS A 161 -16.60 -12.56 -7.05
CA LYS A 161 -16.47 -12.49 -5.59
C LYS A 161 -15.97 -13.82 -5.00
N ASN A 162 -14.83 -13.78 -4.33
CA ASN A 162 -14.27 -14.90 -3.58
C ASN A 162 -13.36 -14.37 -2.45
N PRO A 163 -13.89 -14.19 -1.23
CA PRO A 163 -13.11 -13.69 -0.09
C PRO A 163 -11.99 -14.62 0.35
N ALA A 164 -12.14 -15.95 0.16
CA ALA A 164 -11.14 -16.93 0.55
C ALA A 164 -9.90 -16.90 -0.35
N ARG A 165 -10.04 -16.44 -1.61
CA ARG A 165 -8.95 -16.35 -2.59
C ARG A 165 -8.89 -14.93 -3.18
N PRO A 166 -8.13 -14.02 -2.56
CA PRO A 166 -7.96 -12.65 -3.07
C PRO A 166 -7.44 -12.62 -4.51
N PHE A 167 -7.90 -11.64 -5.28
CA PHE A 167 -7.42 -11.37 -6.63
C PHE A 167 -6.44 -10.20 -6.59
N LEU A 168 -5.25 -10.39 -7.17
CA LEU A 168 -4.19 -9.41 -7.18
C LEU A 168 -3.83 -9.04 -8.62
N VAL A 169 -3.83 -7.73 -8.91
CA VAL A 169 -3.23 -7.19 -10.13
C VAL A 169 -1.91 -6.54 -9.75
N ILE A 170 -0.83 -7.11 -10.25
CA ILE A 170 0.54 -6.75 -9.93
C ILE A 170 1.12 -6.01 -11.12
N THR A 171 1.52 -4.75 -10.90
CA THR A 171 2.27 -3.95 -11.87
C THR A 171 3.70 -3.75 -11.39
N LYS A 172 4.53 -3.08 -12.18
CA LYS A 172 5.90 -2.74 -11.78
C LYS A 172 5.97 -1.89 -10.50
N SER A 173 4.98 -1.02 -10.27
CA SER A 173 4.99 0.00 -9.22
C SER A 173 3.99 -0.24 -8.09
N ILE A 174 2.82 -0.77 -8.40
CA ILE A 174 1.75 -0.99 -7.42
C ILE A 174 1.14 -2.37 -7.54
N THR A 175 0.58 -2.85 -6.42
CA THR A 175 -0.24 -4.05 -6.36
C THR A 175 -1.64 -3.68 -5.92
N THR A 176 -2.63 -4.13 -6.69
CA THR A 176 -4.05 -3.90 -6.43
C THR A 176 -4.68 -5.20 -5.95
N ARG A 177 -5.30 -5.19 -4.77
CA ARG A 177 -5.93 -6.37 -4.14
C ARG A 177 -7.43 -6.16 -4.03
N VAL A 178 -8.20 -7.17 -4.47
CA VAL A 178 -9.65 -7.17 -4.43
C VAL A 178 -10.20 -8.55 -4.04
N LEU A 179 -11.48 -8.59 -3.61
CA LEU A 179 -12.19 -9.83 -3.27
C LEU A 179 -13.37 -10.13 -4.21
N GLY A 180 -13.80 -9.13 -5.00
CA GLY A 180 -14.93 -9.20 -5.94
C GLY A 180 -15.36 -7.78 -6.30
N THR A 181 -14.85 -7.24 -7.39
CA THR A 181 -14.81 -5.81 -7.68
C THR A 181 -14.71 -5.60 -9.17
N SER A 182 -15.32 -4.53 -9.69
CA SER A 182 -15.08 -4.04 -11.04
C SER A 182 -14.21 -2.78 -10.97
N PHE A 183 -13.06 -2.80 -11.63
CA PHE A 183 -12.07 -1.73 -11.56
C PHE A 183 -11.16 -1.69 -12.79
N ASN A 184 -10.52 -0.56 -13.02
CA ASN A 184 -9.55 -0.34 -14.09
C ASN A 184 -8.17 -0.11 -13.52
N VAL A 185 -7.14 -0.66 -14.15
CA VAL A 185 -5.74 -0.37 -13.86
C VAL A 185 -5.07 0.10 -15.14
N LYS A 186 -4.42 1.29 -15.10
CA LYS A 186 -3.63 1.84 -16.19
C LYS A 186 -2.19 2.04 -15.73
N ALA A 187 -1.24 1.38 -16.39
CA ALA A 187 0.18 1.37 -16.04
C ALA A 187 1.06 1.32 -17.30
N TYR A 188 0.90 2.29 -18.19
CA TYR A 188 1.76 2.43 -19.38
C TYR A 188 3.14 2.98 -19.00
N ARG A 189 4.20 2.44 -19.59
CA ARG A 189 5.59 2.87 -19.33
C ARG A 189 5.87 4.31 -19.74
N GLN A 190 5.16 4.80 -20.77
CA GLN A 190 5.29 6.16 -21.28
C GLN A 190 4.74 7.22 -20.31
N LEU A 191 3.94 6.80 -19.33
CA LEU A 191 3.41 7.66 -18.28
C LEU A 191 4.24 7.52 -17.01
N ASN A 192 4.52 8.64 -16.34
CA ASN A 192 5.17 8.65 -15.02
C ASN A 192 4.18 8.36 -13.87
N SER A 193 3.08 7.68 -14.19
CA SER A 193 2.03 7.35 -13.22
C SER A 193 1.35 6.03 -13.52
N ALA A 194 0.87 5.38 -12.45
CA ALA A 194 -0.09 4.28 -12.53
C ALA A 194 -1.40 4.73 -11.90
N THR A 195 -2.54 4.36 -12.49
CA THR A 195 -3.84 4.71 -11.93
C THR A 195 -4.70 3.47 -11.68
N VAL A 196 -5.49 3.53 -10.61
CA VAL A 196 -6.52 2.54 -10.28
C VAL A 196 -7.85 3.26 -10.09
N THR A 197 -8.89 2.85 -10.83
CA THR A 197 -10.24 3.44 -10.74
C THR A 197 -11.24 2.36 -10.38
N VAL A 198 -12.07 2.60 -9.37
CA VAL A 198 -13.05 1.62 -8.88
C VAL A 198 -14.44 1.94 -9.40
N ARG A 199 -15.06 0.97 -10.09
CA ARG A 199 -16.46 1.05 -10.54
C ARG A 199 -17.41 0.48 -9.49
N THR A 200 -17.12 -0.72 -8.97
CA THR A 200 -17.93 -1.36 -7.93
C THR A 200 -17.04 -2.05 -6.90
N GLY A 201 -17.53 -2.20 -5.67
CA GLY A 201 -16.83 -2.92 -4.62
C GLY A 201 -15.76 -2.08 -3.91
N ARG A 202 -14.67 -2.73 -3.48
CA ARG A 202 -13.58 -2.10 -2.72
C ARG A 202 -12.24 -2.61 -3.20
N VAL A 203 -11.29 -1.70 -3.37
CA VAL A 203 -9.94 -1.99 -3.89
C VAL A 203 -8.89 -1.49 -2.93
N GLN A 204 -7.99 -2.37 -2.47
CA GLN A 204 -6.81 -1.98 -1.73
C GLN A 204 -5.64 -1.83 -2.70
N VAL A 205 -4.94 -0.70 -2.63
CA VAL A 205 -3.74 -0.43 -3.42
C VAL A 205 -2.54 -0.32 -2.48
N ASN A 206 -1.48 -1.04 -2.84
CA ASN A 206 -0.20 -1.03 -2.11
C ASN A 206 0.92 -0.69 -3.10
N ASP A 207 2.00 -0.09 -2.63
CA ASP A 207 3.30 -0.14 -3.28
C ASP A 207 4.14 -1.30 -2.70
N LYS A 208 5.44 -1.31 -2.98
CA LYS A 208 6.36 -2.34 -2.48
C LYS A 208 6.59 -2.28 -0.96
N GLN A 209 6.30 -1.15 -0.32
CA GLN A 209 6.67 -0.86 1.07
C GLN A 209 5.45 -0.78 1.98
N LYS A 210 4.34 -0.22 1.50
CA LYS A 210 3.19 0.10 2.34
C LYS A 210 1.86 0.04 1.60
N LYS A 211 0.80 -0.02 2.38
CA LYS A 211 -0.55 0.24 1.91
C LYS A 211 -0.70 1.74 1.61
N LEU A 212 -1.13 2.05 0.38
CA LEU A 212 -1.33 3.42 -0.07
C LEU A 212 -2.76 3.89 0.20
N ALA A 213 -3.76 3.12 -0.22
CA ALA A 213 -5.16 3.49 -0.08
C ALA A 213 -6.10 2.28 -0.10
N VAL A 214 -7.33 2.50 0.36
CA VAL A 214 -8.50 1.67 0.07
C VAL A 214 -9.49 2.54 -0.68
N LEU A 215 -9.78 2.17 -1.93
CA LEU A 215 -10.66 2.91 -2.81
C LEU A 215 -12.08 2.35 -2.77
N LEU A 216 -13.05 3.25 -2.84
CA LEU A 216 -14.48 2.99 -2.97
C LEU A 216 -14.95 3.30 -4.39
N PRO A 217 -16.19 2.96 -4.78
CA PRO A 217 -16.74 3.30 -6.08
C PRO A 217 -16.63 4.81 -6.37
N ASN A 218 -16.37 5.15 -7.64
CA ASN A 218 -16.13 6.51 -8.11
C ASN A 218 -14.88 7.19 -7.50
N GLN A 219 -13.93 6.40 -7.01
CA GLN A 219 -12.62 6.89 -6.63
C GLN A 219 -11.54 6.41 -7.60
N LYS A 220 -10.59 7.31 -7.85
CA LYS A 220 -9.38 7.07 -8.64
C LYS A 220 -8.17 7.38 -7.78
N MET A 221 -7.23 6.45 -7.72
CA MET A 221 -5.90 6.70 -7.21
C MET A 221 -4.96 6.94 -8.38
N THR A 222 -4.15 8.00 -8.28
CA THR A 222 -3.03 8.27 -9.18
C THR A 222 -1.74 8.15 -8.37
N TYR A 223 -0.87 7.24 -8.79
CA TYR A 223 0.43 6.99 -8.16
C TYR A 223 1.56 7.49 -9.06
N SER A 224 2.37 8.42 -8.55
CA SER A 224 3.58 8.89 -9.22
C SER A 224 4.68 7.84 -9.12
N THR A 225 5.12 7.30 -10.26
CA THR A 225 6.20 6.30 -10.28
C THR A 225 7.58 6.91 -10.04
N ARG A 226 7.71 8.23 -10.18
CA ARG A 226 8.93 9.00 -9.93
C ARG A 226 9.07 9.37 -8.45
N GLU A 227 7.98 9.87 -7.85
CA GLU A 227 7.99 10.40 -6.48
C GLU A 227 7.62 9.35 -5.44
N HIS A 228 7.13 8.18 -5.87
CA HIS A 228 6.64 7.10 -5.01
C HIS A 228 5.52 7.56 -4.05
N THR A 229 4.69 8.51 -4.52
CA THR A 229 3.54 9.05 -3.80
C THR A 229 2.25 8.84 -4.60
N GLY A 230 1.12 8.81 -3.89
CA GLY A 230 -0.17 8.65 -4.52
C GLY A 230 -1.23 9.52 -3.86
N TYR A 231 -2.20 9.99 -4.65
CA TYR A 231 -3.37 10.70 -4.15
C TYR A 231 -4.66 10.09 -4.68
N VAL A 232 -5.71 10.23 -3.90
CA VAL A 232 -7.06 9.75 -4.25
C VAL A 232 -7.92 10.95 -4.65
N SER A 233 -8.66 10.80 -5.73
CA SER A 233 -9.62 11.80 -6.22
C SER A 233 -10.96 11.16 -6.58
N THR A 234 -12.00 11.95 -6.63
CA THR A 234 -13.29 11.55 -7.20
C THR A 234 -13.18 11.43 -8.72
N TYR A 235 -13.78 10.40 -9.30
CA TYR A 235 -13.76 10.16 -10.73
C TYR A 235 -15.04 9.44 -11.16
N ASN A 236 -15.66 9.86 -12.27
CA ASN A 236 -16.77 9.11 -12.83
C ASN A 236 -16.27 7.77 -13.41
N ALA A 237 -16.44 6.70 -12.63
CA ALA A 237 -15.88 5.38 -12.95
C ALA A 237 -16.48 4.73 -14.22
N GLU A 238 -17.65 5.17 -14.69
CA GLU A 238 -18.20 4.72 -15.97
C GLU A 238 -17.27 5.05 -17.14
N ASN A 239 -16.52 6.14 -17.06
CA ASN A 239 -15.55 6.52 -18.07
C ASN A 239 -14.35 5.57 -18.14
N SER A 240 -14.05 4.85 -17.07
CA SER A 240 -12.88 3.96 -16.99
C SER A 240 -12.97 2.71 -17.87
N ARG A 241 -14.15 2.39 -18.43
CA ARG A 241 -14.36 1.24 -19.32
C ARG A 241 -14.77 1.66 -20.74
N LYS A 242 -15.08 2.93 -20.99
CA LYS A 242 -15.56 3.39 -22.30
C LYS A 242 -14.59 3.08 -23.45
N TRP A 243 -13.31 2.95 -23.17
CA TRP A 243 -12.32 2.52 -24.16
C TRP A 243 -12.60 1.11 -24.69
N ALA A 244 -13.17 0.20 -23.88
CA ALA A 244 -13.61 -1.12 -24.33
C ALA A 244 -14.81 -1.05 -25.30
N GLU A 245 -15.47 0.10 -25.38
CA GLU A 245 -16.55 0.43 -26.33
C GLU A 245 -16.04 1.32 -27.47
N GLY A 246 -14.72 1.45 -27.63
CA GLY A 246 -14.08 2.28 -28.65
C GLY A 246 -14.09 3.79 -28.37
N LYS A 247 -14.28 4.22 -27.11
CA LYS A 247 -14.34 5.63 -26.72
C LYS A 247 -13.33 5.93 -25.61
N THR A 248 -12.11 6.37 -25.96
CA THR A 248 -11.14 6.80 -24.96
C THR A 248 -11.51 8.18 -24.43
N VAL A 249 -11.93 8.27 -23.18
CA VAL A 249 -12.33 9.50 -22.50
C VAL A 249 -11.12 10.08 -21.76
N LEU A 250 -10.66 11.23 -22.18
CA LEU A 250 -9.65 12.05 -21.49
C LEU A 250 -10.37 13.14 -20.70
N ASN A 251 -10.04 13.25 -19.42
CA ASN A 251 -10.58 14.26 -18.52
C ASN A 251 -9.44 14.81 -17.65
N HIS A 252 -9.13 16.10 -17.79
CA HIS A 252 -7.97 16.75 -17.18
C HIS A 252 -6.66 16.01 -17.50
N ALA A 253 -6.56 15.48 -18.74
CA ALA A 253 -5.42 14.68 -19.15
C ALA A 253 -4.24 15.57 -19.55
N SER A 254 -3.04 15.13 -19.21
CA SER A 254 -1.80 15.73 -19.67
C SER A 254 -1.58 15.52 -21.17
N PHE A 255 -0.66 16.29 -21.77
CA PHE A 255 -0.23 16.08 -23.16
C PHE A 255 0.28 14.66 -23.39
N ASN A 256 1.02 14.08 -22.44
CA ASN A 256 1.53 12.72 -22.56
C ASN A 256 0.40 11.67 -22.59
N GLU A 257 -0.66 11.89 -21.81
CA GLU A 257 -1.85 11.00 -21.84
C GLU A 257 -2.62 11.17 -23.14
N LEU A 258 -2.73 12.38 -23.67
CA LEU A 258 -3.30 12.65 -25.00
C LEU A 258 -2.49 11.95 -26.09
N ALA A 259 -1.17 12.13 -26.10
CA ALA A 259 -0.27 11.51 -27.07
C ALA A 259 -0.35 9.99 -27.04
N LEU A 260 -0.41 9.40 -25.84
CA LEU A 260 -0.60 7.96 -25.65
C LEU A 260 -1.97 7.50 -26.20
N ALA A 261 -3.04 8.22 -25.92
CA ALA A 261 -4.37 7.87 -26.39
C ALA A 261 -4.47 7.92 -27.94
N ILE A 262 -3.87 8.94 -28.55
CA ILE A 262 -3.77 9.05 -30.03
C ILE A 262 -2.94 7.89 -30.60
N HIS A 263 -1.81 7.55 -29.94
CA HIS A 263 -1.01 6.42 -30.38
C HIS A 263 -1.78 5.09 -30.25
N ASN A 264 -2.45 4.87 -29.15
CA ASN A 264 -3.20 3.64 -28.90
C ASN A 264 -4.35 3.44 -29.90
N VAL A 265 -5.04 4.51 -30.31
CA VAL A 265 -6.20 4.42 -31.20
C VAL A 265 -5.76 4.43 -32.67
N TYR A 266 -4.81 5.30 -33.05
CA TYR A 266 -4.50 5.56 -34.46
C TYR A 266 -3.09 5.10 -34.89
N GLY A 267 -2.22 4.71 -33.98
CA GLY A 267 -0.82 4.40 -34.27
C GLY A 267 0.05 5.62 -34.57
N ILE A 268 -0.42 6.82 -34.26
CA ILE A 268 0.25 8.07 -34.55
C ILE A 268 1.09 8.50 -33.34
N LYS A 269 2.36 8.83 -33.58
CA LYS A 269 3.23 9.47 -32.59
C LYS A 269 2.95 10.97 -32.57
N LEU A 270 2.42 11.48 -31.45
CA LEU A 270 2.18 12.91 -31.25
C LEU A 270 3.31 13.52 -30.44
N ILE A 271 3.91 14.57 -30.95
CA ILE A 271 4.92 15.40 -30.27
C ILE A 271 4.55 16.88 -30.36
N SER A 272 5.08 17.71 -29.48
CA SER A 272 4.90 19.16 -29.58
C SER A 272 6.24 19.90 -29.53
N LYS A 273 6.37 20.92 -30.37
CA LYS A 273 7.42 21.94 -30.31
C LYS A 273 7.01 23.13 -29.44
N ASN A 274 5.72 23.30 -29.19
CA ASN A 274 5.20 24.31 -28.27
C ASN A 274 5.29 23.78 -26.84
N LYS A 275 6.19 24.32 -26.01
CA LYS A 275 6.36 23.90 -24.60
C LYS A 275 5.10 24.08 -23.75
N LEU A 276 4.24 25.02 -24.09
CA LEU A 276 2.99 25.28 -23.35
C LEU A 276 2.01 24.10 -23.46
N THR A 277 2.04 23.31 -24.52
CA THR A 277 1.17 22.14 -24.65
C THR A 277 1.34 21.12 -23.51
N TYR A 278 2.53 21.05 -22.90
CA TYR A 278 2.82 20.16 -21.77
C TYR A 278 2.26 20.68 -20.44
N THR A 279 1.80 21.93 -20.38
CA THR A 279 1.14 22.53 -19.21
C THR A 279 -0.39 22.49 -19.32
N TYR A 280 -0.91 22.23 -20.53
CA TYR A 280 -2.35 22.18 -20.78
C TYR A 280 -2.99 20.90 -20.27
N GLN A 281 -4.29 20.99 -20.00
CA GLN A 281 -5.15 19.86 -19.68
C GLN A 281 -6.16 19.64 -20.79
N TYR A 282 -6.34 18.39 -21.17
CA TYR A 282 -7.16 18.02 -22.32
C TYR A 282 -8.43 17.28 -21.85
N ASN A 283 -9.59 17.79 -22.29
CA ASN A 283 -10.90 17.19 -22.09
C ASN A 283 -11.48 16.80 -23.45
N ILE A 284 -11.33 15.54 -23.86
CA ILE A 284 -11.73 15.08 -25.19
C ILE A 284 -12.09 13.59 -25.18
N ILE A 285 -12.98 13.19 -26.08
CA ILE A 285 -13.26 11.78 -26.38
C ILE A 285 -12.62 11.45 -27.73
N ILE A 286 -11.69 10.50 -27.71
CA ILE A 286 -11.02 9.95 -28.88
C ILE A 286 -11.73 8.66 -29.26
N SER A 287 -12.09 8.52 -30.55
CA SER A 287 -12.80 7.36 -31.07
C SER A 287 -12.28 7.00 -32.47
N PRO A 288 -12.10 5.71 -32.80
CA PRO A 288 -11.71 5.27 -34.12
C PRO A 288 -12.76 5.55 -35.21
N LEU A 289 -13.97 5.98 -34.81
CA LEU A 289 -15.01 6.42 -35.76
C LEU A 289 -14.71 7.78 -36.39
N ARG A 290 -13.76 8.55 -35.80
CA ARG A 290 -13.23 9.78 -36.40
C ARG A 290 -11.89 9.49 -37.04
N THR A 291 -11.57 10.23 -38.09
CA THR A 291 -10.22 10.22 -38.65
C THR A 291 -9.24 10.88 -37.69
N VAL A 292 -7.96 10.54 -37.82
CA VAL A 292 -6.93 11.18 -37.02
C VAL A 292 -6.87 12.68 -37.26
N ASP A 293 -7.07 13.14 -38.50
CA ASP A 293 -7.00 14.58 -38.86
C ASP A 293 -8.16 15.37 -38.25
N GLU A 294 -9.39 14.81 -38.22
CA GLU A 294 -10.51 15.42 -37.51
C GLU A 294 -10.25 15.52 -36.00
N THR A 295 -9.70 14.46 -35.42
CA THR A 295 -9.35 14.44 -33.98
C THR A 295 -8.28 15.48 -33.68
N LEU A 296 -7.25 15.61 -34.52
CA LEU A 296 -6.17 16.58 -34.37
C LEU A 296 -6.67 18.03 -34.56
N LYS A 297 -7.59 18.26 -35.48
CA LYS A 297 -8.22 19.59 -35.62
C LYS A 297 -8.92 20.00 -34.34
N ILE A 298 -9.68 19.10 -33.71
CA ILE A 298 -10.35 19.35 -32.42
C ILE A 298 -9.30 19.62 -31.32
N VAL A 299 -8.27 18.77 -31.19
CA VAL A 299 -7.21 18.94 -30.20
C VAL A 299 -6.51 20.31 -30.33
N CYS A 300 -6.16 20.69 -31.55
CA CYS A 300 -5.45 21.95 -31.81
C CYS A 300 -6.36 23.17 -31.63
N SER A 301 -7.65 23.07 -31.95
CA SER A 301 -8.60 24.19 -31.75
C SER A 301 -8.81 24.55 -30.28
N ILE A 302 -8.67 23.60 -29.34
CA ILE A 302 -8.82 23.83 -27.89
C ILE A 302 -7.84 24.90 -27.38
N HIS A 303 -6.60 24.92 -27.92
CA HIS A 303 -5.53 25.79 -27.45
C HIS A 303 -4.92 26.65 -28.60
N GLN A 304 -5.65 26.80 -29.71
CA GLN A 304 -5.23 27.61 -30.88
C GLN A 304 -3.84 27.21 -31.43
N ASN A 305 -3.53 25.89 -31.38
CA ASN A 305 -2.33 25.35 -31.98
C ASN A 305 -2.56 24.95 -33.44
N SER A 306 -1.47 24.76 -34.17
CA SER A 306 -1.46 24.13 -35.49
C SER A 306 -0.72 22.82 -35.45
N PHE A 307 -0.90 21.98 -36.46
CA PHE A 307 -0.17 20.72 -36.55
C PHE A 307 0.32 20.46 -37.99
N ARG A 308 1.39 19.69 -38.06
CA ARG A 308 1.88 19.10 -39.33
C ARG A 308 2.03 17.61 -39.14
N ARG A 309 1.48 16.87 -40.08
CA ARG A 309 1.61 15.41 -40.13
C ARG A 309 2.64 14.99 -41.16
N LYS A 310 3.52 14.06 -40.79
CA LYS A 310 4.44 13.37 -41.69
C LYS A 310 4.43 11.88 -41.37
N ASN A 311 3.86 11.08 -42.28
CA ASN A 311 3.67 9.63 -42.04
C ASN A 311 2.89 9.34 -40.73
N ASN A 312 3.54 8.61 -39.82
CA ASN A 312 2.96 8.23 -38.51
C ASN A 312 3.39 9.18 -37.39
N GLU A 313 3.93 10.35 -37.71
CA GLU A 313 4.30 11.38 -36.72
C GLU A 313 3.52 12.67 -36.98
N VAL A 314 3.03 13.26 -35.89
CA VAL A 314 2.38 14.58 -35.89
C VAL A 314 3.12 15.49 -34.93
N ILE A 315 3.41 16.71 -35.41
CA ILE A 315 4.09 17.76 -34.65
C ILE A 315 3.08 18.89 -34.43
N ILE A 316 2.84 19.25 -33.18
CA ILE A 316 2.07 20.44 -32.76
C ILE A 316 3.02 21.61 -32.55
N TYR A 317 2.57 22.83 -33.02
CA TYR A 317 3.30 24.08 -32.95
C TYR A 317 2.53 25.13 -32.15
#